data_05cc53474995850f9532ba38f2a4fea8
#
_entry.id   05cc53474995850f9532ba38f2a4fea8
#
_cell.length_a   1.000
_cell.length_b   1.000
_cell.length_c   1.000
_cell.angle_alpha   90.00
_cell.angle_beta   90.00
_cell.angle_gamma   90.00
#
_symmetry.space_group_name_H-M   'P 1'
#
loop_
_entity.id
_entity.type
_entity.pdbx_description
1 polymer ?
#
loop_
_entity_poly.entity_id
_entity_poly.type
_entity_poly.pdbx_seq_one_letter_code
_entity_poly.pdbx_strand_id
1 'polypeptide(L)'
;MRILKNKWLWIGLVAIVLIVGVVLFMQGQAAEKKAAEEKAQAERSESPYAAIANGKVDIEGGIIQIAARRGGVVREVLVQEGERVVAGQILARQEDDEPRLALQTANADLASAQSQLRLIQVDIRTAQREFERLERLASTNFVAAQRLDQARDAIAQAEARLGSQQASVQTAIARRDQAAYNVELTVIRSPADGRIVRRYANPGAGASTLNVSNMFDLEPDAPRIARAEIVESDIPNVTDGQQVEIQPEGDTSKVYVGTVMRRAAVFGARKLASDDPSQRSDERVIEVVVSAGDAPLLIGQRVLVKFMKPGQTAGARRDVAIGVPADRSMQTPARQG
;
A
#
# COMPACT_ATOMS: atom_id res chain seq x y z
N MET A 1 -60.47 -2.31 69.82
CA MET A 1 -60.64 -2.70 68.38
C MET A 1 -61.01 -1.49 67.51
N ARG A 2 -60.02 -0.61 67.16
CA ARG A 2 -60.31 0.59 66.33
C ARG A 2 -59.17 0.91 65.36
N ILE A 3 -58.38 -0.08 64.91
CA ILE A 3 -57.16 0.14 64.07
C ILE A 3 -57.42 -0.22 62.59
N LEU A 4 -58.58 -0.78 62.21
CA LEU A 4 -58.84 -1.29 60.86
C LEU A 4 -59.61 -0.28 59.94
N LYS A 5 -59.85 0.95 60.31
CA LYS A 5 -60.60 1.88 59.48
C LYS A 5 -59.79 2.93 58.71
N ASN A 6 -58.48 2.93 58.80
CA ASN A 6 -57.65 3.94 58.16
C ASN A 6 -57.13 3.45 56.78
N LYS A 7 -57.87 3.69 55.71
CA LYS A 7 -57.49 3.31 54.33
C LYS A 7 -56.11 3.82 53.93
N TRP A 8 -55.64 4.88 54.51
CA TRP A 8 -54.32 5.47 54.32
C TRP A 8 -53.18 4.64 54.88
N LEU A 9 -53.37 3.91 55.96
CA LEU A 9 -52.38 2.99 56.49
C LEU A 9 -52.16 1.77 55.57
N TRP A 10 -53.22 1.27 54.95
CA TRP A 10 -53.10 0.19 53.97
C TRP A 10 -52.41 0.62 52.69
N ILE A 11 -52.64 1.85 52.20
CA ILE A 11 -51.96 2.39 51.04
C ILE A 11 -50.46 2.58 51.31
N GLY A 12 -50.09 3.05 52.55
CA GLY A 12 -48.71 3.17 52.98
C GLY A 12 -48.01 1.81 53.05
N LEU A 13 -48.67 0.78 53.52
CA LEU A 13 -48.10 -0.57 53.66
C LEU A 13 -47.89 -1.21 52.27
N VAL A 14 -48.84 -1.04 51.31
CA VAL A 14 -48.69 -1.51 49.94
C VAL A 14 -47.53 -0.77 49.23
N ALA A 15 -47.39 0.55 49.47
CA ALA A 15 -46.29 1.32 48.88
C ALA A 15 -44.91 0.86 49.39
N ILE A 16 -44.80 0.54 50.70
CA ILE A 16 -43.56 0.00 51.27
C ILE A 16 -43.21 -1.37 50.72
N VAL A 17 -44.20 -2.26 50.56
CA VAL A 17 -44.00 -3.58 49.97
C VAL A 17 -43.55 -3.49 48.52
N LEU A 18 -44.13 -2.55 47.74
CA LEU A 18 -43.71 -2.31 46.35
C LEU A 18 -42.28 -1.76 46.29
N ILE A 19 -41.91 -0.79 47.18
CA ILE A 19 -40.54 -0.25 47.23
C ILE A 19 -39.52 -1.33 47.61
N VAL A 20 -39.85 -2.15 48.60
CA VAL A 20 -38.98 -3.30 48.99
C VAL A 20 -38.86 -4.30 47.85
N GLY A 21 -39.94 -4.60 47.14
CA GLY A 21 -39.93 -5.48 45.95
C GLY A 21 -39.05 -4.94 44.86
N VAL A 22 -39.13 -3.63 44.56
CA VAL A 22 -38.27 -2.97 43.53
C VAL A 22 -36.78 -2.98 43.93
N VAL A 23 -36.50 -2.69 45.21
CA VAL A 23 -35.11 -2.73 45.73
C VAL A 23 -34.52 -4.13 45.67
N LEU A 24 -35.26 -5.16 46.06
CA LEU A 24 -34.82 -6.55 46.00
C LEU A 24 -34.65 -7.01 44.53
N PHE A 25 -35.49 -6.56 43.62
CA PHE A 25 -35.36 -6.83 42.18
C PHE A 25 -34.11 -6.16 41.59
N MET A 26 -33.85 -4.89 41.96
CA MET A 26 -32.65 -4.16 41.50
C MET A 26 -31.36 -4.78 42.09
N GLN A 27 -31.37 -5.25 43.37
CA GLN A 27 -30.25 -5.95 43.96
C GLN A 27 -29.98 -7.31 43.30
N GLY A 28 -31.03 -8.05 42.90
CA GLY A 28 -30.91 -9.30 42.17
C GLY A 28 -30.22 -9.09 40.79
N GLN A 29 -30.65 -8.09 40.01
CA GLN A 29 -30.00 -7.76 38.74
C GLN A 29 -28.55 -7.28 38.90
N ALA A 30 -28.25 -6.56 39.95
CA ALA A 30 -26.87 -6.11 40.25
C ALA A 30 -25.96 -7.27 40.67
N ALA A 31 -26.49 -8.26 41.37
CA ALA A 31 -25.76 -9.47 41.73
C ALA A 31 -25.51 -10.39 40.53
N GLU A 32 -26.50 -10.56 39.64
CA GLU A 32 -26.29 -11.31 38.39
C GLU A 32 -25.27 -10.65 37.45
N LYS A 33 -25.30 -9.34 37.33
CA LYS A 33 -24.29 -8.60 36.54
C LYS A 33 -22.89 -8.78 37.10
N LYS A 34 -22.72 -8.66 38.45
CA LYS A 34 -21.42 -8.88 39.10
C LYS A 34 -20.92 -10.32 38.93
N ALA A 35 -21.82 -11.32 39.08
CA ALA A 35 -21.45 -12.71 38.90
C ALA A 35 -21.11 -13.02 37.42
N ALA A 36 -21.76 -12.39 36.45
CA ALA A 36 -21.42 -12.49 35.05
C ALA A 36 -20.07 -11.80 34.72
N GLU A 37 -19.80 -10.63 35.33
CA GLU A 37 -18.52 -9.94 35.20
C GLU A 37 -17.37 -10.71 35.83
N GLU A 38 -17.57 -11.29 37.04
CA GLU A 38 -16.58 -12.15 37.70
C GLU A 38 -16.29 -13.43 36.90
N LYS A 39 -17.32 -14.08 36.30
CA LYS A 39 -17.11 -15.23 35.42
C LYS A 39 -16.37 -14.84 34.16
N ALA A 40 -16.72 -13.74 33.50
CA ALA A 40 -16.04 -13.23 32.34
C ALA A 40 -14.57 -12.83 32.66
N GLN A 41 -14.32 -12.32 33.86
CA GLN A 41 -12.98 -11.99 34.32
C GLN A 41 -12.14 -13.23 34.66
N ALA A 42 -12.74 -14.28 35.25
CA ALA A 42 -12.11 -15.56 35.50
C ALA A 42 -11.77 -16.30 34.18
N GLU A 43 -12.68 -16.32 33.21
CA GLU A 43 -12.42 -16.87 31.87
C GLU A 43 -11.31 -16.11 31.12
N ARG A 44 -11.27 -14.79 31.23
CA ARG A 44 -10.15 -13.97 30.71
C ARG A 44 -8.82 -14.27 31.40
N SER A 45 -8.85 -14.59 32.68
CA SER A 45 -7.66 -14.94 33.49
C SER A 45 -7.06 -16.28 33.07
N GLU A 46 -7.87 -17.25 32.67
CA GLU A 46 -7.44 -18.57 32.19
C GLU A 46 -7.04 -18.59 30.70
N SER A 47 -7.48 -17.60 29.93
CA SER A 47 -7.13 -17.50 28.52
C SER A 47 -5.61 -17.29 28.34
N PRO A 48 -4.95 -18.04 27.45
CA PRO A 48 -3.53 -17.87 27.14
C PRO A 48 -3.25 -16.59 26.34
N TYR A 49 -4.28 -15.86 25.93
CA TYR A 49 -4.20 -14.67 25.11
C TYR A 49 -4.20 -13.40 25.97
N ALA A 50 -3.32 -12.47 25.65
CA ALA A 50 -3.23 -11.13 26.24
C ALA A 50 -4.26 -10.17 25.61
N ALA A 51 -4.50 -10.31 24.31
CA ALA A 51 -5.47 -9.57 23.55
C ALA A 51 -5.94 -10.40 22.34
N ILE A 52 -7.13 -10.08 21.82
CA ILE A 52 -7.67 -10.66 20.59
C ILE A 52 -8.19 -9.52 19.74
N ALA A 53 -7.80 -9.48 18.47
CA ALA A 53 -8.16 -8.40 17.58
C ALA A 53 -8.58 -8.92 16.20
N ASN A 54 -9.55 -8.25 15.59
CA ASN A 54 -9.88 -8.46 14.20
C ASN A 54 -8.78 -7.88 13.32
N GLY A 55 -8.41 -8.61 12.28
CA GLY A 55 -7.38 -8.21 11.35
C GLY A 55 -7.74 -8.53 9.91
N LYS A 56 -6.94 -8.01 9.02
CA LYS A 56 -7.01 -8.25 7.58
C LYS A 56 -5.62 -8.59 7.07
N VAL A 57 -5.55 -9.63 6.25
CA VAL A 57 -4.30 -10.01 5.58
C VAL A 57 -3.97 -8.97 4.52
N ASP A 58 -2.70 -8.57 4.50
CA ASP A 58 -2.14 -7.62 3.56
C ASP A 58 -0.74 -8.11 3.15
N ILE A 59 -0.05 -7.32 2.37
CA ILE A 59 1.35 -7.52 2.02
C ILE A 59 2.18 -6.32 2.49
N GLU A 60 3.41 -6.53 2.83
CA GLU A 60 4.28 -5.42 3.23
C GLU A 60 4.51 -4.48 2.06
N GLY A 61 4.26 -3.16 2.29
CA GLY A 61 4.21 -2.16 1.24
C GLY A 61 2.85 -2.01 0.53
N GLY A 62 1.93 -2.98 0.70
CA GLY A 62 0.61 -2.95 0.08
C GLY A 62 0.60 -3.33 -1.40
N ILE A 63 -0.58 -3.39 -1.99
CA ILE A 63 -0.78 -3.58 -3.44
C ILE A 63 -0.36 -2.31 -4.17
N ILE A 64 0.45 -2.45 -5.21
CA ILE A 64 0.89 -1.35 -6.06
C ILE A 64 -0.13 -1.13 -7.16
N GLN A 65 -0.77 0.04 -7.17
CA GLN A 65 -1.67 0.45 -8.23
C GLN A 65 -0.89 1.07 -9.38
N ILE A 66 -0.80 0.37 -10.49
CA ILE A 66 -0.09 0.83 -11.69
C ILE A 66 -1.08 1.61 -12.56
N ALA A 67 -0.82 2.91 -12.70
CA ALA A 67 -1.64 3.81 -13.50
C ALA A 67 -0.97 4.18 -14.83
N ALA A 68 -1.76 4.68 -15.78
CA ALA A 68 -1.26 5.29 -16.99
C ALA A 68 -0.47 6.57 -16.65
N ARG A 69 0.73 6.68 -17.21
CA ARG A 69 1.62 7.85 -17.01
C ARG A 69 1.26 9.00 -17.96
N ARG A 70 0.50 8.69 -19.02
CA ARG A 70 0.02 9.61 -20.05
C ARG A 70 -1.44 9.29 -20.39
N GLY A 71 -2.24 10.30 -20.74
CA GLY A 71 -3.55 10.09 -21.37
C GLY A 71 -3.41 9.49 -22.77
N GLY A 72 -4.33 8.62 -23.15
CA GLY A 72 -4.34 7.97 -24.46
C GLY A 72 -5.17 6.70 -24.47
N VAL A 73 -5.22 6.03 -25.60
CA VAL A 73 -5.94 4.76 -25.78
C VAL A 73 -4.98 3.59 -25.61
N VAL A 74 -5.40 2.54 -24.93
CA VAL A 74 -4.63 1.29 -24.81
C VAL A 74 -4.65 0.55 -26.12
N ARG A 75 -3.50 0.33 -26.75
CA ARG A 75 -3.36 -0.44 -27.97
C ARG A 75 -3.41 -1.94 -27.72
N GLU A 76 -2.61 -2.40 -26.77
CA GLU A 76 -2.48 -3.81 -26.41
C GLU A 76 -2.19 -4.01 -24.94
N VAL A 77 -2.62 -5.15 -24.41
CA VAL A 77 -2.31 -5.62 -23.05
C VAL A 77 -1.62 -6.98 -23.17
N LEU A 78 -0.45 -7.09 -22.56
CA LEU A 78 0.48 -8.21 -22.73
C LEU A 78 0.46 -9.21 -21.57
N VAL A 79 -0.29 -8.93 -20.51
CA VAL A 79 -0.36 -9.76 -19.31
C VAL A 79 -1.80 -10.03 -18.90
N GLN A 80 -2.00 -11.11 -18.14
CA GLN A 80 -3.30 -11.54 -17.62
C GLN A 80 -3.33 -11.46 -16.08
N GLU A 81 -4.55 -11.50 -15.52
CA GLU A 81 -4.71 -11.65 -14.07
C GLU A 81 -4.13 -12.99 -13.60
N GLY A 82 -3.44 -12.96 -12.46
CA GLY A 82 -2.74 -14.12 -11.89
C GLY A 82 -1.34 -14.35 -12.45
N GLU A 83 -0.93 -13.66 -13.51
CA GLU A 83 0.38 -13.82 -14.13
C GLU A 83 1.50 -13.20 -13.28
N ARG A 84 2.63 -13.89 -13.19
CA ARG A 84 3.85 -13.35 -12.57
C ARG A 84 4.60 -12.47 -13.54
N VAL A 85 5.06 -11.34 -13.04
CA VAL A 85 5.81 -10.33 -13.81
C VAL A 85 7.08 -9.95 -13.05
N VAL A 86 8.08 -9.48 -13.80
CA VAL A 86 9.33 -8.97 -13.24
C VAL A 86 9.41 -7.45 -13.39
N ALA A 87 10.20 -6.80 -12.57
CA ALA A 87 10.45 -5.35 -12.64
C ALA A 87 10.91 -4.94 -14.06
N GLY A 88 10.31 -3.87 -14.60
CA GLY A 88 10.57 -3.40 -15.96
C GLY A 88 9.83 -4.14 -17.07
N GLN A 89 9.18 -5.26 -16.80
CA GLN A 89 8.38 -5.99 -17.80
C GLN A 89 7.25 -5.11 -18.33
N ILE A 90 7.05 -5.15 -19.64
CA ILE A 90 5.96 -4.41 -20.30
C ILE A 90 4.63 -5.12 -20.03
N LEU A 91 3.68 -4.39 -19.44
CA LEU A 91 2.34 -4.88 -19.12
C LEU A 91 1.32 -4.51 -20.19
N ALA A 92 1.42 -3.27 -20.70
CA ALA A 92 0.55 -2.76 -21.75
C ALA A 92 1.26 -1.66 -22.54
N ARG A 93 0.72 -1.36 -23.72
CA ARG A 93 1.13 -0.23 -24.56
C ARG A 93 -0.08 0.60 -24.94
N GLN A 94 0.07 1.90 -24.89
CA GLN A 94 -0.88 2.85 -25.45
C GLN A 94 -0.56 3.12 -26.92
N GLU A 95 -1.47 3.75 -27.62
CA GLU A 95 -1.22 4.29 -28.97
C GLU A 95 -0.08 5.30 -28.91
N ASP A 96 0.93 5.09 -29.74
CA ASP A 96 2.19 5.84 -29.73
C ASP A 96 2.53 6.48 -31.10
N ASP A 97 1.59 6.49 -32.04
CA ASP A 97 1.82 6.98 -33.39
C ASP A 97 2.22 8.47 -33.40
N GLU A 98 1.51 9.32 -32.66
CA GLU A 98 1.83 10.75 -32.54
C GLU A 98 3.20 10.98 -31.86
N PRO A 99 3.51 10.40 -30.67
CA PRO A 99 4.84 10.50 -30.06
C PRO A 99 5.97 9.99 -30.94
N ARG A 100 5.77 8.92 -31.71
CA ARG A 100 6.78 8.39 -32.63
C ARG A 100 7.05 9.33 -33.80
N LEU A 101 6.02 9.93 -34.36
CA LEU A 101 6.18 10.94 -35.43
C LEU A 101 6.93 12.17 -34.88
N ALA A 102 6.60 12.63 -33.67
CA ALA A 102 7.34 13.73 -33.01
C ALA A 102 8.82 13.38 -32.78
N LEU A 103 9.12 12.14 -32.34
CA LEU A 103 10.50 11.67 -32.21
C LEU A 103 11.23 11.60 -33.56
N GLN A 104 10.57 11.15 -34.60
CA GLN A 104 11.15 11.12 -35.95
C GLN A 104 11.50 12.52 -36.45
N THR A 105 10.62 13.50 -36.24
CA THR A 105 10.86 14.91 -36.57
C THR A 105 12.06 15.46 -35.77
N ALA A 106 12.10 15.25 -34.47
CA ALA A 106 13.21 15.70 -33.62
C ALA A 106 14.56 15.04 -34.01
N ASN A 107 14.55 13.78 -34.45
CA ASN A 107 15.74 13.13 -35.00
C ASN A 107 16.21 13.78 -36.31
N ALA A 108 15.30 14.18 -37.18
CA ALA A 108 15.64 14.88 -38.42
C ALA A 108 16.22 16.26 -38.16
N ASP A 109 15.64 16.99 -37.20
CA ASP A 109 16.16 18.31 -36.75
C ASP A 109 17.59 18.19 -36.19
N LEU A 110 17.84 17.18 -35.34
CA LEU A 110 19.17 16.89 -34.82
C LEU A 110 20.17 16.58 -35.93
N ALA A 111 19.78 15.74 -36.90
CA ALA A 111 20.64 15.40 -38.03
C ALA A 111 20.96 16.65 -38.88
N SER A 112 19.99 17.55 -39.09
CA SER A 112 20.19 18.83 -39.77
C SER A 112 21.18 19.72 -39.03
N ALA A 113 20.98 19.92 -37.72
CA ALA A 113 21.89 20.73 -36.87
C ALA A 113 23.32 20.19 -36.85
N GLN A 114 23.48 18.85 -36.79
CA GLN A 114 24.79 18.20 -36.88
C GLN A 114 25.44 18.38 -38.28
N SER A 115 24.67 18.41 -39.34
CA SER A 115 25.19 18.64 -40.67
C SER A 115 25.67 20.08 -40.87
N GLN A 116 24.96 21.04 -40.30
CA GLN A 116 25.40 22.45 -40.25
C GLN A 116 26.70 22.62 -39.42
N LEU A 117 26.81 21.89 -38.31
CA LEU A 117 28.05 21.87 -37.51
C LEU A 117 29.26 21.39 -38.33
N ARG A 118 29.07 20.29 -39.09
CA ARG A 118 30.14 19.79 -39.98
C ARG A 118 30.55 20.81 -41.05
N LEU A 119 29.58 21.53 -41.61
CA LEU A 119 29.86 22.60 -42.58
C LEU A 119 30.77 23.70 -41.96
N ILE A 120 30.42 24.22 -40.78
CA ILE A 120 31.19 25.24 -40.10
C ILE A 120 32.61 24.74 -39.75
N GLN A 121 32.77 23.44 -39.41
CA GLN A 121 34.08 22.84 -39.20
C GLN A 121 34.94 22.81 -40.48
N VAL A 122 34.33 22.68 -41.67
CA VAL A 122 34.99 22.80 -42.95
C VAL A 122 35.43 24.26 -43.19
N ASP A 123 34.53 25.22 -42.88
CA ASP A 123 34.85 26.66 -42.99
C ASP A 123 36.03 27.04 -42.15
N ILE A 124 36.08 26.60 -40.88
CA ILE A 124 37.21 26.85 -39.98
C ILE A 124 38.52 26.30 -40.59
N ARG A 125 38.53 25.05 -41.03
CA ARG A 125 39.70 24.45 -41.66
C ARG A 125 40.16 25.23 -42.93
N THR A 126 39.21 25.78 -43.65
CA THR A 126 39.52 26.59 -44.83
C THR A 126 40.11 27.92 -44.43
N ALA A 127 39.57 28.65 -43.45
CA ALA A 127 40.11 29.88 -42.92
C ALA A 127 41.51 29.67 -42.31
N GLN A 128 41.73 28.58 -41.58
CA GLN A 128 43.06 28.25 -41.02
C GLN A 128 44.11 28.03 -42.11
N ARG A 129 43.79 27.26 -43.17
CA ARG A 129 44.71 27.07 -44.28
C ARG A 129 45.05 28.35 -45.01
N GLU A 130 44.08 29.27 -45.15
CA GLU A 130 44.31 30.60 -45.77
C GLU A 130 45.21 31.44 -44.89
N PHE A 131 44.96 31.48 -43.56
CA PHE A 131 45.82 32.17 -42.60
C PHE A 131 47.25 31.62 -42.66
N GLU A 132 47.49 30.32 -42.60
CA GLU A 132 48.81 29.68 -42.68
C GLU A 132 49.53 30.02 -44.01
N ARG A 133 48.78 30.09 -45.11
CA ARG A 133 49.34 30.53 -46.43
C ARG A 133 49.80 31.97 -46.39
N LEU A 134 48.97 32.91 -45.86
CA LEU A 134 49.28 34.30 -45.73
C LEU A 134 50.46 34.56 -44.76
N GLU A 135 50.53 33.81 -43.65
CA GLU A 135 51.61 33.91 -42.68
C GLU A 135 52.96 33.55 -43.29
N ARG A 136 52.99 32.46 -44.10
CA ARG A 136 54.24 32.13 -44.83
C ARG A 136 54.64 33.19 -45.86
N LEU A 137 53.70 33.82 -46.53
CA LEU A 137 53.99 34.93 -47.48
C LEU A 137 54.40 36.22 -46.75
N ALA A 138 53.88 36.50 -45.59
CA ALA A 138 54.19 37.65 -44.79
C ALA A 138 55.66 37.58 -44.29
N SER A 139 56.21 36.42 -43.98
CA SER A 139 57.62 36.22 -43.59
C SER A 139 58.62 36.60 -44.70
N THR A 140 58.13 36.71 -45.93
CA THR A 140 58.93 37.13 -47.11
C THR A 140 58.63 38.57 -47.59
N ASN A 141 57.93 39.42 -46.80
CA ASN A 141 57.50 40.81 -47.06
C ASN A 141 56.55 40.94 -48.30
N PHE A 142 55.88 39.89 -48.78
CA PHE A 142 54.98 39.93 -49.91
C PHE A 142 53.52 40.24 -49.57
N VAL A 143 53.11 40.34 -48.24
CA VAL A 143 51.74 40.53 -47.81
C VAL A 143 51.65 41.65 -46.80
N ALA A 144 50.67 42.56 -46.98
CA ALA A 144 50.35 43.59 -46.01
C ALA A 144 49.82 43.02 -44.70
N ALA A 145 50.25 43.55 -43.54
CA ALA A 145 49.81 43.09 -42.20
C ALA A 145 48.29 43.12 -42.06
N GLN A 146 47.58 44.05 -42.68
CA GLN A 146 46.11 44.12 -42.70
C GLN A 146 45.44 42.84 -43.24
N ARG A 147 46.04 42.16 -44.23
CA ARG A 147 45.48 40.90 -44.76
C ARG A 147 45.62 39.73 -43.81
N LEU A 148 46.73 39.74 -43.04
CA LEU A 148 46.92 38.72 -42.01
C LEU A 148 45.93 38.89 -40.87
N ASP A 149 45.67 40.14 -40.44
CA ASP A 149 44.68 40.44 -39.39
C ASP A 149 43.28 40.09 -39.86
N GLN A 150 42.92 40.38 -41.13
CA GLN A 150 41.64 39.93 -41.71
C GLN A 150 41.45 38.40 -41.68
N ALA A 151 42.52 37.64 -41.95
CA ALA A 151 42.47 36.19 -41.90
C ALA A 151 42.33 35.66 -40.48
N ARG A 152 42.94 36.29 -39.46
CA ARG A 152 42.71 36.00 -38.05
C ARG A 152 41.26 36.24 -37.65
N ASP A 153 40.73 37.42 -38.04
CA ASP A 153 39.34 37.75 -37.74
C ASP A 153 38.35 36.77 -38.37
N ALA A 154 38.66 36.26 -39.59
CA ALA A 154 37.85 35.25 -40.25
C ALA A 154 37.83 33.89 -39.47
N ILE A 155 38.96 33.48 -38.88
CA ILE A 155 39.02 32.31 -37.99
C ILE A 155 38.16 32.55 -36.76
N ALA A 156 38.38 33.70 -36.07
CA ALA A 156 37.62 34.03 -34.86
C ALA A 156 36.11 34.08 -35.09
N GLN A 157 35.67 34.61 -36.24
CA GLN A 157 34.27 34.63 -36.64
C GLN A 157 33.73 33.20 -36.88
N ALA A 158 34.49 32.32 -37.55
CA ALA A 158 34.09 30.96 -37.77
C ALA A 158 34.02 30.13 -36.48
N GLU A 159 34.94 30.35 -35.53
CA GLU A 159 34.94 29.76 -34.21
C GLU A 159 33.73 30.24 -33.36
N ALA A 160 33.39 31.53 -33.42
CA ALA A 160 32.17 32.03 -32.78
C ALA A 160 30.91 31.40 -33.33
N ARG A 161 30.83 31.18 -34.70
CA ARG A 161 29.75 30.43 -35.33
C ARG A 161 29.71 28.98 -34.89
N LEU A 162 30.87 28.32 -34.72
CA LEU A 162 30.98 26.97 -34.19
C LEU A 162 30.34 26.88 -32.81
N GLY A 163 30.65 27.77 -31.91
CA GLY A 163 30.07 27.83 -30.56
C GLY A 163 28.55 27.96 -30.58
N SER A 164 28.03 28.85 -31.43
CA SER A 164 26.59 29.02 -31.60
C SER A 164 25.91 27.76 -32.16
N GLN A 165 26.55 27.13 -33.17
CA GLN A 165 25.99 25.90 -33.75
C GLN A 165 26.06 24.69 -32.79
N GLN A 166 27.11 24.61 -31.96
CA GLN A 166 27.18 23.62 -30.88
C GLN A 166 26.03 23.76 -29.90
N ALA A 167 25.69 24.99 -29.48
CA ALA A 167 24.51 25.26 -28.65
C ALA A 167 23.21 24.82 -29.35
N SER A 168 23.09 25.03 -30.66
CA SER A 168 21.95 24.60 -31.46
C SER A 168 21.83 23.06 -31.49
N VAL A 169 22.93 22.33 -31.64
CA VAL A 169 22.97 20.87 -31.56
C VAL A 169 22.52 20.38 -30.17
N GLN A 170 22.99 21.01 -29.10
CA GLN A 170 22.54 20.66 -27.73
C GLN A 170 21.04 20.86 -27.55
N THR A 171 20.50 21.95 -28.09
CA THR A 171 19.04 22.20 -28.08
C THR A 171 18.28 21.10 -28.86
N ALA A 172 18.78 20.68 -30.01
CA ALA A 172 18.16 19.60 -30.80
C ALA A 172 18.24 18.24 -30.09
N ILE A 173 19.36 17.95 -29.38
CA ILE A 173 19.47 16.76 -28.52
C ILE A 173 18.40 16.79 -27.44
N ALA A 174 18.26 17.89 -26.71
CA ALA A 174 17.27 18.00 -25.64
C ALA A 174 15.82 17.80 -26.17
N ARG A 175 15.51 18.33 -27.36
CA ARG A 175 14.19 18.10 -28.00
C ARG A 175 13.97 16.63 -28.38
N ARG A 176 15.00 15.99 -28.94
CA ARG A 176 14.95 14.56 -29.28
C ARG A 176 14.74 13.72 -28.03
N ASP A 177 15.43 14.00 -26.93
CA ASP A 177 15.31 13.26 -25.68
C ASP A 177 13.92 13.46 -25.05
N GLN A 178 13.37 14.66 -25.12
CA GLN A 178 11.99 14.93 -24.70
C GLN A 178 10.98 14.14 -25.53
N ALA A 179 11.16 14.08 -26.84
CA ALA A 179 10.28 13.29 -27.71
C ALA A 179 10.41 11.79 -27.44
N ALA A 180 11.63 11.27 -27.21
CA ALA A 180 11.87 9.88 -26.84
C ALA A 180 11.22 9.53 -25.50
N TYR A 181 11.29 10.43 -24.51
CA TYR A 181 10.61 10.26 -23.22
C TYR A 181 9.09 10.20 -23.39
N ASN A 182 8.51 11.01 -24.28
CA ASN A 182 7.07 10.96 -24.56
C ASN A 182 6.63 9.61 -25.18
N VAL A 183 7.49 8.97 -25.97
CA VAL A 183 7.26 7.60 -26.46
C VAL A 183 7.32 6.61 -25.29
N GLU A 184 8.31 6.72 -24.41
CA GLU A 184 8.43 5.82 -23.23
C GLU A 184 7.24 5.96 -22.27
N LEU A 185 6.62 7.13 -22.17
CA LEU A 185 5.42 7.34 -21.36
C LEU A 185 4.21 6.54 -21.86
N THR A 186 4.19 6.07 -23.10
CA THR A 186 3.11 5.23 -23.65
C THR A 186 3.25 3.76 -23.26
N VAL A 187 4.40 3.37 -22.69
CA VAL A 187 4.67 1.99 -22.26
C VAL A 187 4.44 1.87 -20.77
N ILE A 188 3.52 1.00 -20.40
CA ILE A 188 3.22 0.68 -19.00
C ILE A 188 4.06 -0.52 -18.59
N ARG A 189 4.90 -0.33 -17.53
CA ARG A 189 5.81 -1.37 -17.02
C ARG A 189 5.53 -1.69 -15.56
N SER A 190 5.90 -2.90 -15.16
CA SER A 190 5.90 -3.28 -13.75
C SER A 190 7.00 -2.55 -12.99
N PRO A 191 6.68 -1.91 -11.85
CA PRO A 191 7.69 -1.25 -11.01
C PRO A 191 8.51 -2.24 -10.15
N ALA A 192 8.01 -3.47 -9.94
CA ALA A 192 8.61 -4.49 -9.07
C ALA A 192 8.29 -5.90 -9.58
N ASP A 193 9.01 -6.88 -9.05
CA ASP A 193 8.66 -8.29 -9.23
C ASP A 193 7.38 -8.59 -8.44
N GLY A 194 6.51 -9.45 -8.99
CA GLY A 194 5.26 -9.76 -8.33
C GLY A 194 4.25 -10.47 -9.22
N ARG A 195 2.97 -10.39 -8.83
CA ARG A 195 1.84 -10.98 -9.53
C ARG A 195 0.78 -9.95 -9.84
N ILE A 196 0.22 -9.96 -11.03
CA ILE A 196 -0.95 -9.15 -11.39
C ILE A 196 -2.19 -9.71 -10.68
N VAL A 197 -2.72 -8.95 -9.73
CA VAL A 197 -3.92 -9.34 -8.96
C VAL A 197 -5.18 -8.98 -9.72
N ARG A 198 -5.18 -7.80 -10.37
CA ARG A 198 -6.34 -7.30 -11.11
C ARG A 198 -5.89 -6.50 -12.33
N ARG A 199 -6.62 -6.65 -13.43
CA ARG A 199 -6.39 -5.95 -14.68
C ARG A 199 -7.62 -5.11 -15.03
N TYR A 200 -7.45 -3.81 -15.10
CA TYR A 200 -8.48 -2.87 -15.55
C TYR A 200 -8.27 -2.46 -17.02
N ALA A 201 -7.01 -2.51 -17.48
CA ALA A 201 -6.65 -2.18 -18.84
C ALA A 201 -7.23 -3.19 -19.84
N ASN A 202 -7.90 -2.67 -20.87
CA ASN A 202 -8.39 -3.43 -22.02
C ASN A 202 -7.98 -2.73 -23.31
N PRO A 203 -7.67 -3.46 -24.40
CA PRO A 203 -7.45 -2.86 -25.69
C PRO A 203 -8.65 -1.97 -26.11
N GLY A 204 -8.37 -0.77 -26.60
CA GLY A 204 -9.38 0.24 -26.93
C GLY A 204 -9.88 1.08 -25.74
N ALA A 205 -9.50 0.77 -24.51
CA ALA A 205 -9.88 1.57 -23.36
C ALA A 205 -9.09 2.89 -23.33
N GLY A 206 -9.79 3.99 -23.02
CA GLY A 206 -9.17 5.30 -22.80
C GLY A 206 -8.57 5.40 -21.41
N ALA A 207 -7.33 5.87 -21.30
CA ALA A 207 -6.69 6.24 -20.04
C ALA A 207 -6.66 7.75 -19.89
N SER A 208 -6.94 8.27 -18.69
CA SER A 208 -6.90 9.68 -18.35
C SER A 208 -5.92 9.93 -17.22
N THR A 209 -5.21 11.04 -17.28
CA THR A 209 -4.36 11.53 -16.19
C THR A 209 -5.06 12.54 -15.30
N LEU A 210 -6.22 13.05 -15.71
CA LEU A 210 -7.05 13.95 -14.89
C LEU A 210 -7.76 13.17 -13.77
N ASN A 211 -8.27 11.97 -14.11
CA ASN A 211 -8.71 10.98 -13.14
C ASN A 211 -7.75 9.82 -13.27
N VAL A 212 -6.90 9.61 -12.27
CA VAL A 212 -5.88 8.55 -12.29
C VAL A 212 -6.53 7.23 -12.72
N SER A 213 -6.25 6.79 -13.96
CA SER A 213 -6.78 5.54 -14.50
C SER A 213 -5.86 4.41 -14.08
N ASN A 214 -6.25 3.68 -13.02
CA ASN A 214 -5.57 2.46 -12.64
C ASN A 214 -5.69 1.44 -13.77
N MET A 215 -4.57 0.85 -14.16
CA MET A 215 -4.49 -0.15 -15.21
C MET A 215 -4.30 -1.55 -14.66
N PHE A 216 -3.51 -1.67 -13.62
CA PHE A 216 -3.22 -2.95 -12.96
C PHE A 216 -3.06 -2.76 -11.46
N ASP A 217 -3.46 -3.77 -10.69
CA ASP A 217 -3.07 -3.97 -9.30
C ASP A 217 -1.99 -5.05 -9.28
N LEU A 218 -0.81 -4.70 -8.79
CA LEU A 218 0.34 -5.58 -8.64
C LEU A 218 0.51 -5.97 -7.17
N GLU A 219 0.51 -7.26 -6.88
CA GLU A 219 0.99 -7.84 -5.63
C GLU A 219 2.50 -8.01 -5.73
N PRO A 220 3.32 -7.19 -5.04
CA PRO A 220 4.77 -7.36 -5.06
C PRO A 220 5.17 -8.66 -4.35
N ASP A 221 6.32 -9.24 -4.73
CA ASP A 221 6.90 -10.39 -4.04
C ASP A 221 7.49 -9.94 -2.69
N ALA A 222 6.62 -9.64 -1.71
CA ALA A 222 6.96 -9.18 -0.38
C ALA A 222 6.30 -10.07 0.70
N PRO A 223 6.79 -10.05 1.94
CA PRO A 223 6.23 -10.86 3.01
C PRO A 223 4.75 -10.55 3.27
N ARG A 224 3.97 -11.58 3.54
CA ARG A 224 2.57 -11.43 3.98
C ARG A 224 2.52 -10.96 5.42
N ILE A 225 1.63 -10.03 5.67
CA ILE A 225 1.37 -9.46 6.99
C ILE A 225 -0.13 -9.54 7.29
N ALA A 226 -0.47 -9.44 8.56
CA ALA A 226 -1.84 -9.16 8.98
C ALA A 226 -1.87 -7.82 9.72
N ARG A 227 -2.81 -6.96 9.37
CA ARG A 227 -3.09 -5.70 10.05
C ARG A 227 -4.23 -5.93 11.02
N ALA A 228 -3.94 -5.90 12.32
CA ALA A 228 -4.90 -6.10 13.39
C ALA A 228 -5.26 -4.77 14.04
N GLU A 229 -6.55 -4.55 14.34
CA GLU A 229 -7.05 -3.36 14.99
C GLU A 229 -7.28 -3.64 16.47
N ILE A 230 -6.43 -3.09 17.34
CA ILE A 230 -6.48 -3.28 18.78
C ILE A 230 -7.12 -2.07 19.45
N VAL A 231 -8.04 -2.31 20.37
CA VAL A 231 -8.68 -1.28 21.19
C VAL A 231 -7.70 -0.69 22.21
N GLU A 232 -7.93 0.56 22.61
CA GLU A 232 -7.05 1.31 23.51
C GLU A 232 -6.78 0.58 24.83
N SER A 233 -7.78 -0.13 25.38
CA SER A 233 -7.66 -0.89 26.64
C SER A 233 -6.65 -2.04 26.59
N ASP A 234 -6.40 -2.62 25.40
CA ASP A 234 -5.56 -3.81 25.24
C ASP A 234 -4.14 -3.48 24.80
N ILE A 235 -3.86 -2.21 24.46
CA ILE A 235 -2.54 -1.75 24.02
C ILE A 235 -1.40 -2.08 25.04
N PRO A 236 -1.59 -1.93 26.35
CA PRO A 236 -0.53 -2.27 27.31
C PRO A 236 -0.11 -3.74 27.27
N ASN A 237 -0.99 -4.61 26.75
CA ASN A 237 -0.80 -6.06 26.69
C ASN A 237 -0.13 -6.54 25.39
N VAL A 238 0.16 -5.60 24.46
CA VAL A 238 0.75 -5.92 23.16
C VAL A 238 2.09 -5.22 22.99
N THR A 239 3.13 -6.02 22.71
CA THR A 239 4.50 -5.54 22.55
C THR A 239 5.11 -6.01 21.24
N ASP A 240 6.07 -5.24 20.72
CA ASP A 240 6.80 -5.63 19.52
C ASP A 240 7.60 -6.91 19.77
N GLY A 241 7.63 -7.82 18.79
CA GLY A 241 8.25 -9.15 18.92
C GLY A 241 7.39 -10.19 19.62
N GLN A 242 6.21 -9.85 20.15
CA GLN A 242 5.29 -10.78 20.80
C GLN A 242 4.77 -11.82 19.79
N GLN A 243 4.68 -13.09 20.20
CA GLN A 243 4.09 -14.14 19.39
C GLN A 243 2.57 -13.97 19.27
N VAL A 244 2.05 -14.28 18.10
CA VAL A 244 0.62 -14.23 17.81
C VAL A 244 0.16 -15.48 17.07
N GLU A 245 -1.10 -15.82 17.25
CA GLU A 245 -1.82 -16.79 16.44
C GLU A 245 -2.74 -16.05 15.47
N ILE A 246 -2.65 -16.38 14.19
CA ILE A 246 -3.47 -15.82 13.13
C ILE A 246 -4.44 -16.90 12.69
N GLN A 247 -5.71 -16.67 12.88
CA GLN A 247 -6.78 -17.63 12.58
C GLN A 247 -7.71 -17.02 11.51
N PRO A 248 -7.83 -17.65 10.33
CA PRO A 248 -8.79 -17.21 9.32
C PRO A 248 -10.23 -17.28 9.85
N GLU A 249 -11.02 -16.24 9.60
CA GLU A 249 -12.41 -16.18 10.05
C GLU A 249 -13.29 -17.28 9.40
N GLY A 250 -13.01 -17.61 8.14
CA GLY A 250 -13.72 -18.66 7.38
C GLY A 250 -13.29 -20.09 7.71
N ASP A 251 -12.16 -20.30 8.40
CA ASP A 251 -11.67 -21.63 8.78
C ASP A 251 -10.93 -21.56 10.12
N THR A 252 -11.71 -21.65 11.18
CA THR A 252 -11.21 -21.54 12.55
C THR A 252 -10.36 -22.74 13.01
N SER A 253 -10.29 -23.80 12.21
CA SER A 253 -9.45 -24.97 12.50
C SER A 253 -7.96 -24.71 12.20
N LYS A 254 -7.68 -23.75 11.32
CA LYS A 254 -6.31 -23.40 10.91
C LYS A 254 -5.76 -22.27 11.76
N VAL A 255 -4.60 -22.50 12.33
CA VAL A 255 -3.87 -21.51 13.12
C VAL A 255 -2.48 -21.35 12.55
N TYR A 256 -2.12 -20.13 12.21
CA TYR A 256 -0.78 -19.76 11.75
C TYR A 256 -0.06 -18.95 12.83
N VAL A 257 1.22 -19.18 12.97
CA VAL A 257 2.05 -18.48 13.96
C VAL A 257 2.69 -17.28 13.29
N GLY A 258 2.62 -16.14 13.98
CA GLY A 258 3.25 -14.91 13.56
C GLY A 258 3.91 -14.19 14.72
N THR A 259 4.48 -13.02 14.43
CA THR A 259 5.10 -12.13 15.42
C THR A 259 4.67 -10.70 15.17
N VAL A 260 4.52 -9.92 16.23
CA VAL A 260 4.27 -8.48 16.13
C VAL A 260 5.52 -7.80 15.57
N MET A 261 5.38 -7.16 14.43
CA MET A 261 6.47 -6.43 13.77
C MET A 261 6.56 -4.99 14.27
N ARG A 262 5.41 -4.32 14.34
CA ARG A 262 5.32 -2.91 14.76
C ARG A 262 3.89 -2.53 15.12
N ARG A 263 3.76 -1.53 15.96
CA ARG A 263 2.50 -0.87 16.33
C ARG A 263 2.45 0.51 15.70
N ALA A 264 1.28 0.94 15.22
CA ALA A 264 1.10 2.31 14.78
C ALA A 264 1.26 3.28 15.96
N ALA A 265 1.81 4.45 15.68
CA ALA A 265 1.97 5.52 16.67
C ALA A 265 0.73 6.43 16.79
N VAL A 266 -0.34 6.16 16.04
CA VAL A 266 -1.52 7.01 15.94
C VAL A 266 -2.79 6.19 16.08
N PHE A 267 -3.72 6.70 16.89
CA PHE A 267 -5.07 6.15 16.98
C PHE A 267 -5.87 6.48 15.72
N GLY A 268 -6.63 5.51 15.24
CA GLY A 268 -7.56 5.66 14.14
C GLY A 268 -8.97 5.24 14.52
N ALA A 269 -9.93 5.56 13.65
CA ALA A 269 -11.26 4.96 13.74
C ALA A 269 -11.19 3.51 13.27
N ARG A 270 -11.98 2.63 13.90
CA ARG A 270 -12.12 1.22 13.49
C ARG A 270 -12.61 1.14 12.05
N LYS A 271 -11.89 0.40 11.21
CA LYS A 271 -12.24 0.17 9.79
C LYS A 271 -12.82 -1.22 9.56
N LEU A 272 -12.46 -2.18 10.43
CA LEU A 272 -12.96 -3.55 10.35
C LEU A 272 -14.23 -3.66 11.22
N ALA A 273 -15.35 -4.04 10.58
CA ALA A 273 -16.57 -4.32 11.32
C ALA A 273 -16.36 -5.56 12.20
N SER A 274 -16.80 -5.48 13.46
CA SER A 274 -16.87 -6.63 14.37
C SER A 274 -18.24 -7.25 14.25
N ASP A 275 -18.31 -8.60 14.25
CA ASP A 275 -19.58 -9.32 14.34
C ASP A 275 -20.14 -9.33 15.78
N ASP A 276 -19.40 -8.80 16.75
CA ASP A 276 -19.85 -8.65 18.13
C ASP A 276 -20.68 -7.36 18.29
N PRO A 277 -22.00 -7.46 18.53
CA PRO A 277 -22.89 -6.31 18.66
C PRO A 277 -22.59 -5.45 19.90
N SER A 278 -21.79 -5.94 20.85
CA SER A 278 -21.36 -5.17 22.01
C SER A 278 -20.21 -4.22 21.71
N GLN A 279 -19.50 -4.43 20.62
CA GLN A 279 -18.39 -3.56 20.19
C GLN A 279 -18.91 -2.38 19.39
N ARG A 280 -18.72 -1.18 19.95
CA ARG A 280 -19.12 0.07 19.30
C ARG A 280 -18.25 0.37 18.09
N SER A 281 -18.85 0.74 16.97
CA SER A 281 -18.13 1.17 15.75
C SER A 281 -17.33 2.46 15.93
N ASP A 282 -17.48 3.14 17.06
CA ASP A 282 -16.86 4.44 17.37
C ASP A 282 -15.65 4.30 18.33
N GLU A 283 -15.17 3.08 18.55
CA GLU A 283 -13.99 2.85 19.37
C GLU A 283 -12.70 3.26 18.65
N ARG A 284 -11.81 3.92 19.38
CA ARG A 284 -10.46 4.22 18.90
C ARG A 284 -9.62 2.96 18.93
N VAL A 285 -8.95 2.70 17.82
CA VAL A 285 -8.09 1.54 17.66
C VAL A 285 -6.69 1.95 17.21
N ILE A 286 -5.71 1.11 17.55
CA ILE A 286 -4.35 1.17 17.01
C ILE A 286 -4.19 0.01 16.03
N GLU A 287 -3.62 0.29 14.87
CA GLU A 287 -3.22 -0.74 13.92
C GLU A 287 -1.90 -1.39 14.38
N VAL A 288 -1.91 -2.71 14.48
CA VAL A 288 -0.73 -3.51 14.75
C VAL A 288 -0.45 -4.39 13.55
N VAL A 289 0.78 -4.33 13.06
CA VAL A 289 1.24 -5.15 11.95
C VAL A 289 1.95 -6.37 12.50
N VAL A 290 1.45 -7.55 12.09
CA VAL A 290 2.03 -8.83 12.47
C VAL A 290 2.51 -9.57 11.24
N SER A 291 3.64 -10.25 11.33
CA SER A 291 4.13 -11.15 10.27
C SER A 291 3.22 -12.36 10.18
N ALA A 292 2.79 -12.71 8.98
CA ALA A 292 2.03 -13.92 8.71
C ALA A 292 2.92 -15.08 8.21
N GLY A 293 4.25 -14.87 8.11
CA GLY A 293 5.19 -15.86 7.58
C GLY A 293 4.76 -16.39 6.20
N ASP A 294 4.97 -17.69 5.98
CA ASP A 294 4.59 -18.37 4.72
C ASP A 294 3.14 -18.89 4.74
N ALA A 295 2.28 -18.33 5.59
CA ALA A 295 0.87 -18.75 5.66
C ALA A 295 0.18 -18.54 4.31
N PRO A 296 -0.52 -19.54 3.76
CA PRO A 296 -1.21 -19.44 2.46
C PRO A 296 -2.53 -18.65 2.59
N LEU A 297 -2.44 -17.45 3.12
CA LEU A 297 -3.56 -16.55 3.31
C LEU A 297 -3.72 -15.63 2.09
N LEU A 298 -4.95 -15.34 1.71
CA LEU A 298 -5.23 -14.42 0.61
C LEU A 298 -5.21 -12.97 1.09
N ILE A 299 -4.68 -12.05 0.28
CA ILE A 299 -4.75 -10.62 0.54
C ILE A 299 -6.23 -10.21 0.64
N GLY A 300 -6.54 -9.43 1.67
CA GLY A 300 -7.91 -9.02 1.94
C GLY A 300 -8.72 -9.99 2.81
N GLN A 301 -8.19 -11.19 3.08
CA GLN A 301 -8.84 -12.16 3.95
C GLN A 301 -8.94 -11.65 5.38
N ARG A 302 -10.11 -11.81 5.99
CA ARG A 302 -10.32 -11.52 7.41
C ARG A 302 -9.69 -12.59 8.27
N VAL A 303 -9.05 -12.17 9.35
CA VAL A 303 -8.37 -13.02 10.32
C VAL A 303 -8.61 -12.52 11.73
N LEU A 304 -8.63 -13.44 12.68
CA LEU A 304 -8.58 -13.15 14.09
C LEU A 304 -7.12 -13.28 14.54
N VAL A 305 -6.56 -12.22 15.09
CA VAL A 305 -5.19 -12.18 15.60
C VAL A 305 -5.23 -12.26 17.12
N LYS A 306 -4.64 -13.31 17.68
CA LYS A 306 -4.62 -13.60 19.11
C LYS A 306 -3.20 -13.41 19.64
N PHE A 307 -3.01 -12.42 20.48
CA PHE A 307 -1.72 -12.05 21.07
C PHE A 307 -1.44 -12.92 22.29
N MET A 308 -0.28 -13.58 22.33
CA MET A 308 0.06 -14.51 23.39
C MET A 308 0.45 -13.78 24.68
N LYS A 309 0.05 -14.32 25.86
CA LYS A 309 0.58 -13.84 27.15
C LYS A 309 2.09 -14.13 27.24
N PRO A 310 2.86 -13.33 28.00
CA PRO A 310 4.27 -13.63 28.25
C PRO A 310 4.45 -15.05 28.80
N GLY A 311 5.41 -15.79 28.20
CA GLY A 311 5.69 -17.19 28.59
C GLY A 311 4.78 -18.25 27.92
N GLN A 312 3.79 -17.83 27.11
CA GLN A 312 2.97 -18.73 26.32
C GLN A 312 3.51 -18.83 24.88
N THR A 313 3.46 -20.03 24.30
CA THR A 313 3.93 -20.29 22.92
C THR A 313 2.75 -20.36 21.97
N ALA A 314 2.84 -19.66 20.84
CA ALA A 314 1.84 -19.75 19.78
C ALA A 314 1.87 -21.11 19.08
N GLY A 315 0.70 -21.60 18.64
CA GLY A 315 0.57 -22.89 17.92
C GLY A 315 0.69 -24.13 18.80
N ALA A 316 0.79 -24.00 20.13
CA ALA A 316 0.76 -25.15 21.01
C ALA A 316 -0.61 -25.84 20.95
N ARG A 317 -0.64 -27.17 20.74
CA ARG A 317 -1.87 -27.96 20.87
C ARG A 317 -2.37 -27.82 22.30
N ARG A 318 -3.54 -27.20 22.46
CA ARG A 318 -4.23 -27.10 23.75
C ARG A 318 -5.39 -28.06 23.70
N ASP A 319 -5.36 -29.06 24.58
CA ASP A 319 -6.54 -29.88 24.86
C ASP A 319 -7.57 -28.95 25.53
N VAL A 320 -8.50 -28.45 24.73
CA VAL A 320 -9.69 -27.77 25.26
C VAL A 320 -10.47 -28.88 25.95
N ALA A 321 -10.34 -28.98 27.27
CA ALA A 321 -11.26 -29.74 28.08
C ALA A 321 -12.64 -29.08 27.91
N ILE A 322 -13.41 -29.58 26.93
CA ILE A 322 -14.83 -29.30 26.85
C ILE A 322 -15.42 -29.99 28.06
N GLY A 323 -15.66 -29.22 29.13
CA GLY A 323 -16.43 -29.66 30.29
C GLY A 323 -17.84 -29.95 29.82
N VAL A 324 -18.09 -31.19 29.39
CA VAL A 324 -19.45 -31.72 29.26
C VAL A 324 -19.98 -31.75 30.68
N PRO A 325 -21.06 -31.04 31.02
CA PRO A 325 -21.69 -31.18 32.31
C PRO A 325 -22.17 -32.64 32.42
N ALA A 326 -21.64 -33.35 33.42
CA ALA A 326 -22.10 -34.69 33.73
C ALA A 326 -23.61 -34.65 33.99
N ASP A 327 -24.38 -35.21 33.07
CA ASP A 327 -25.82 -35.41 33.20
C ASP A 327 -26.07 -36.36 34.37
N ARG A 328 -26.46 -35.79 35.51
CA ARG A 328 -26.98 -36.52 36.66
C ARG A 328 -28.48 -36.76 36.45
N SER A 329 -28.82 -37.74 35.65
CA SER A 329 -30.16 -38.29 35.73
C SER A 329 -30.31 -39.57 34.91
N MET A 330 -29.98 -40.71 35.50
CA MET A 330 -30.67 -41.98 35.24
C MET A 330 -30.35 -42.94 36.39
N GLN A 331 -30.94 -42.69 37.53
CA GLN A 331 -31.19 -43.74 38.50
C GLN A 331 -32.54 -44.42 38.10
N THR A 332 -32.43 -45.53 37.47
CA THR A 332 -33.58 -46.42 37.24
C THR A 332 -33.96 -47.10 38.53
N PRO A 333 -35.19 -47.02 39.07
CA PRO A 333 -35.58 -47.78 40.22
C PRO A 333 -35.76 -49.25 39.84
N ALA A 334 -35.10 -50.14 40.59
CA ALA A 334 -35.25 -51.58 40.55
C ALA A 334 -36.70 -51.93 40.87
N ARG A 335 -37.36 -52.67 39.98
CA ARG A 335 -38.62 -53.36 40.20
C ARG A 335 -38.38 -54.64 41.00
N GLN A 336 -38.83 -54.60 42.24
CA GLN A 336 -39.11 -55.88 43.00
C GLN A 336 -40.50 -56.35 42.60
N GLY A 337 -40.62 -57.62 42.33
CA GLY A 337 -41.84 -58.38 42.12
C GLY A 337 -41.53 -59.72 41.54
#